data_66964bd4918f623f74efd80645481e9f
#
_entry.id   66964bd4918f623f74efd80645481e9f
#
_cell.length_a   1.000
_cell.length_b   1.000
_cell.length_c   1.000
_cell.angle_alpha   90.00
_cell.angle_beta   90.00
_cell.angle_gamma   90.00
#
_symmetry.space_group_name_H-M   'P 1'
#
loop_
_entity.id
_entity.type
_entity.pdbx_description
1 polymer ?
#
loop_
_entity_poly.entity_id
_entity_poly.type
_entity_poly.pdbx_seq_one_letter_code
_entity_poly.pdbx_strand_id
1 'polypeptide(L)' 'MNGRLDKVAMTNKLMQLKRELHYKCEIGEKGEWECKGANDDLNRVFDVLDEYWQ' A
#
# COMPACT_ATOMS: atom_id res chain seq x y z
N MET A 1 -7.78 -3.38 23.30
CA MET A 1 -7.95 -2.77 21.98
C MET A 1 -9.37 -3.01 21.49
N ASN A 2 -9.94 -2.04 20.87
CA ASN A 2 -11.34 -2.13 20.48
C ASN A 2 -11.55 -2.70 19.07
N GLY A 3 -10.53 -3.31 18.52
CA GLY A 3 -10.63 -3.94 17.21
C GLY A 3 -10.58 -2.98 16.04
N ARG A 4 -10.34 -1.72 16.31
CA ARG A 4 -10.27 -0.71 15.26
C ARG A 4 -8.83 -0.27 15.04
N LEU A 5 -8.38 -0.33 13.79
CA LEU A 5 -7.06 0.20 13.44
C LEU A 5 -7.19 1.70 13.22
N ASP A 6 -6.29 2.46 13.82
CA ASP A 6 -6.31 3.89 13.56
C ASP A 6 -5.60 4.20 12.23
N LYS A 7 -5.72 5.44 11.79
CA LYS A 7 -5.19 5.86 10.51
C LYS A 7 -3.68 5.66 10.42
N VAL A 8 -2.98 5.94 11.50
CA VAL A 8 -1.52 5.82 11.52
C VAL A 8 -1.09 4.37 11.34
N ALA A 9 -1.73 3.45 12.06
CA ALA A 9 -1.40 2.04 11.96
C ALA A 9 -1.69 1.51 10.54
N MET A 10 -2.83 1.90 9.98
CA MET A 10 -3.20 1.50 8.63
C MET A 10 -2.22 2.04 7.59
N THR A 11 -1.87 3.31 7.72
CA THR A 11 -0.93 3.95 6.80
C THR A 11 0.42 3.27 6.85
N ASN A 12 0.91 2.98 8.06
CA ASN A 12 2.19 2.30 8.22
C ASN A 12 2.18 0.93 7.56
N LYS A 13 1.10 0.19 7.73
CA LYS A 13 0.98 -1.13 7.13
C LYS A 13 0.97 -1.06 5.60
N LEU A 14 0.26 -0.09 5.06
CA LEU A 14 0.21 0.10 3.61
C LEU A 14 1.56 0.53 3.06
N MET A 15 2.26 1.39 3.78
CA MET A 15 3.60 1.79 3.38
C MET A 15 4.57 0.62 3.38
N GLN A 16 4.43 -0.26 4.34
CA GLN A 16 5.25 -1.47 4.40
C GLN A 16 4.98 -2.36 3.19
N LEU A 17 3.72 -2.55 2.85
CA LEU A 17 3.34 -3.31 1.65
C LEU A 17 3.90 -2.68 0.39
N LYS A 18 3.88 -1.36 0.32
CA LYS A 18 4.41 -0.65 -0.82
C LYS A 18 5.92 -0.87 -0.96
N ARG A 19 6.63 -0.85 0.15
CA ARG A 19 8.08 -1.11 0.14
C ARG A 19 8.38 -2.52 -0.33
N GLU A 20 7.62 -3.49 0.15
CA GLU A 20 7.79 -4.87 -0.27
C GLU A 20 7.54 -5.02 -1.76
N LEU A 21 6.52 -4.34 -2.26
CA LEU A 21 6.20 -4.37 -3.68
C LEU A 21 7.34 -3.79 -4.51
N HIS A 22 7.87 -2.65 -4.09
CA HIS A 22 8.99 -2.02 -4.78
C HIS A 22 10.21 -2.93 -4.81
N TYR A 23 10.49 -3.57 -3.69
CA TYR A 23 11.62 -4.48 -3.60
C TYR A 23 11.45 -5.64 -4.59
N LYS A 24 10.30 -6.26 -4.60
CA LYS A 24 10.02 -7.38 -5.50
C LYS A 24 10.09 -6.97 -6.96
N CYS A 25 9.69 -5.76 -7.26
CA CYS A 25 9.77 -5.23 -8.62
C CYS A 25 11.22 -5.01 -9.04
N GLU A 26 12.05 -4.52 -8.14
CA GLU A 26 13.46 -4.27 -8.44
C GLU A 26 14.23 -5.54 -8.71
N ILE A 27 13.96 -6.60 -7.96
CA ILE A 27 14.66 -7.87 -8.16
C ILE A 27 14.06 -8.71 -9.28
N GLY A 28 13.01 -8.18 -9.94
CA GLY A 28 12.41 -8.85 -11.07
C GLY A 28 11.51 -10.02 -10.73
N GLU A 29 11.10 -10.13 -9.48
CA GLU A 29 10.22 -11.21 -9.04
C GLU A 29 8.81 -11.07 -9.62
N LYS A 30 8.38 -9.83 -9.86
CA LYS A 30 7.08 -9.55 -10.46
C LYS A 30 7.25 -8.93 -11.83
N GLY A 31 6.29 -9.17 -12.70
CA GLY A 31 6.27 -8.56 -14.01
C GLY A 31 6.02 -7.06 -13.94
N GLU A 32 6.45 -6.37 -14.98
CA GLU A 32 6.31 -4.92 -15.04
C GLU A 32 4.85 -4.47 -14.93
N TRP A 33 3.96 -5.17 -15.60
CA TRP A 33 2.53 -4.84 -15.56
C TRP A 33 1.92 -5.08 -14.19
N GLU A 34 2.33 -6.14 -13.51
CA GLU A 34 1.85 -6.44 -12.17
C GLU A 34 2.31 -5.37 -11.18
N CYS A 35 3.56 -4.94 -11.32
CA CYS A 35 4.12 -3.90 -10.46
C CYS A 35 3.35 -2.59 -10.61
N LYS A 36 3.08 -2.21 -11.85
CA LYS A 36 2.37 -0.99 -12.13
C LYS A 36 0.95 -1.02 -11.60
N GLY A 37 0.25 -2.12 -11.86
CA GLY A 37 -1.13 -2.27 -11.38
C GLY A 37 -1.22 -2.27 -9.87
N ALA A 38 -0.34 -3.00 -9.21
CA ALA A 38 -0.34 -3.07 -7.75
C ALA A 38 0.01 -1.71 -7.14
N ASN A 39 0.95 -0.99 -7.74
CA ASN A 39 1.32 0.34 -7.27
C ASN A 39 0.15 1.31 -7.39
N ASP A 40 -0.57 1.26 -8.50
CA ASP A 40 -1.74 2.10 -8.71
C ASP A 40 -2.83 1.79 -7.68
N ASP A 41 -3.05 0.50 -7.40
CA ASP A 41 -4.04 0.10 -6.41
C ASP A 41 -3.68 0.61 -5.02
N LEU A 42 -2.41 0.50 -4.63
CA LEU A 42 -1.95 1.01 -3.34
C LEU A 42 -2.13 2.52 -3.25
N ASN A 43 -1.79 3.24 -4.30
CA ASN A 43 -1.97 4.69 -4.33
C ASN A 43 -3.43 5.07 -4.16
N ARG A 44 -4.31 4.30 -4.77
CA ARG A 44 -5.75 4.54 -4.64
C ARG A 44 -6.23 4.29 -3.22
N VAL A 45 -5.72 3.26 -2.57
CA VAL A 45 -6.05 2.98 -1.18
C VAL A 45 -5.57 4.12 -0.27
N PHE A 46 -4.39 4.65 -0.52
CA PHE A 46 -3.89 5.80 0.23
C PHE A 46 -4.81 7.01 0.07
N ASP A 47 -5.28 7.26 -1.14
CA ASP A 47 -6.22 8.35 -1.41
C ASP A 47 -7.52 8.17 -0.63
N VAL A 48 -8.04 6.95 -0.61
CA VAL A 48 -9.27 6.65 0.12
C VAL A 48 -9.07 6.88 1.62
N LEU A 49 -7.95 6.43 2.16
CA LEU A 49 -7.65 6.65 3.57
C LEU A 49 -7.60 8.13 3.91
N ASP A 50 -6.95 8.89 3.06
CA ASP A 50 -6.80 10.32 3.29
C ASP A 50 -8.13 11.05 3.21
N GLU A 51 -9.02 10.59 2.34
CA GLU A 51 -10.31 11.21 2.12
C GLU A 51 -11.34 10.86 3.20
N TYR A 52 -11.37 9.60 3.62
CA TYR A 52 -12.42 9.12 4.51
C TYR A 52 -12.00 8.96 5.96
N TRP A 53 -10.73 9.02 6.22
CA TRP A 53 -10.23 8.77 7.58
C TRP A 53 -9.43 9.96 8.04
N GLN A 54 -10.11 10.95 8.47
CA GLN A 54 -9.46 12.20 8.93
C GLN A 54 -9.30 12.25 10.44
#